data_6b7f6a7e5f57e30b592821c566bd6b27
#
_entry.id   6b7f6a7e5f57e30b592821c566bd6b27
#
_cell.length_a   1.000
_cell.length_b   1.000
_cell.length_c   1.000
_cell.angle_alpha   90.00
_cell.angle_beta   90.00
_cell.angle_gamma   90.00
#
_symmetry.space_group_name_H-M   'P 1'
#
loop_
_entity.id
_entity.type
_entity.pdbx_description
1 polymer ?
#
loop_
_entity_poly.entity_id
_entity_poly.type
_entity_poly.pdbx_seq_one_letter_code
_entity_poly.pdbx_strand_id
1 'polypeptide(L)'
;KQLNVSSLQLARQTLLQIVYVELAKADIKAPELFNVPVAQELSYKSVQSMMDFIRWANYLISTAFSGLEQTAKQQTISQKVHRYIRDHYSENIDRNSIAEEFYVSPEYLGKVYKRETGKSLKDSISEYRIQKAKELLLTPNVRIGEVAMQVGFDSFTYFSTMFKKYTGVTPNEYRKNLNVDTKEE
;
A
#
# COMPACT_ATOMS: atom_id res chain seq x y z
N LYS A 1 18.32 -36.69 -3.17
CA LYS A 1 18.34 -35.90 -1.89
C LYS A 1 17.02 -36.16 -1.19
N GLN A 2 17.05 -36.86 -0.04
CA GLN A 2 15.86 -37.01 0.79
C GLN A 2 15.41 -35.64 1.29
N LEU A 3 14.19 -35.22 0.94
CA LEU A 3 13.54 -34.10 1.59
C LEU A 3 13.31 -34.46 3.05
N ASN A 4 13.95 -33.73 3.96
CA ASN A 4 13.77 -33.92 5.39
C ASN A 4 12.66 -32.99 5.91
N VAL A 5 12.15 -33.31 7.08
CA VAL A 5 11.08 -32.52 7.75
C VAL A 5 11.47 -31.05 7.90
N SER A 6 12.74 -30.76 8.20
CA SER A 6 13.26 -29.39 8.35
C SER A 6 13.16 -28.58 7.05
N SER A 7 13.40 -29.21 5.89
CA SER A 7 13.25 -28.57 4.58
C SER A 7 11.79 -28.21 4.28
N LEU A 8 10.85 -29.11 4.61
CA LEU A 8 9.42 -28.85 4.44
C LEU A 8 8.92 -27.75 5.41
N GLN A 9 9.44 -27.74 6.64
CA GLN A 9 9.12 -26.67 7.60
C GLN A 9 9.59 -25.30 7.10
N LEU A 10 10.82 -25.20 6.59
CA LEU A 10 11.34 -23.95 6.04
C LEU A 10 10.52 -23.50 4.81
N ALA A 11 10.25 -24.41 3.88
CA ALA A 11 9.43 -24.10 2.70
C ALA A 11 8.02 -23.64 3.09
N ARG A 12 7.41 -24.25 4.10
CA ARG A 12 6.11 -23.85 4.64
C ARG A 12 6.15 -22.43 5.21
N GLN A 13 7.13 -22.11 6.04
CA GLN A 13 7.27 -20.76 6.61
C GLN A 13 7.45 -19.70 5.53
N THR A 14 8.32 -19.97 4.56
CA THR A 14 8.57 -19.05 3.45
C THR A 14 7.31 -18.80 2.64
N LEU A 15 6.56 -19.86 2.29
CA LEU A 15 5.32 -19.71 1.51
C LEU A 15 4.24 -18.95 2.29
N LEU A 16 4.08 -19.23 3.60
CA LEU A 16 3.17 -18.48 4.46
C LEU A 16 3.53 -17.01 4.49
N GLN A 17 4.80 -16.69 4.68
CA GLN A 17 5.25 -15.30 4.72
C GLN A 17 4.95 -14.55 3.41
N ILE A 18 5.23 -15.18 2.26
CA ILE A 18 4.93 -14.59 0.94
C ILE A 18 3.43 -14.33 0.81
N VAL A 19 2.60 -15.33 1.07
CA VAL A 19 1.14 -15.22 0.94
C VAL A 19 0.58 -14.15 1.91
N TYR A 20 1.04 -14.11 3.14
CA TYR A 20 0.58 -13.13 4.14
C TYR A 20 0.96 -11.70 3.76
N VAL A 21 2.16 -11.50 3.21
CA VAL A 21 2.58 -10.19 2.70
C VAL A 21 1.71 -9.74 1.53
N GLU A 22 1.41 -10.63 0.58
CA GLU A 22 0.55 -10.27 -0.56
C GLU A 22 -0.90 -9.99 -0.13
N LEU A 23 -1.46 -10.76 0.80
CA LEU A 23 -2.79 -10.48 1.36
C LEU A 23 -2.82 -9.15 2.11
N ALA A 24 -1.78 -8.84 2.88
CA ALA A 24 -1.69 -7.57 3.61
C ALA A 24 -1.63 -6.35 2.68
N LYS A 25 -0.97 -6.45 1.52
CA LYS A 25 -0.98 -5.39 0.49
C LYS A 25 -2.40 -5.10 -0.03
N ALA A 26 -3.27 -6.11 -0.01
CA ALA A 26 -4.67 -6.00 -0.42
C ALA A 26 -5.62 -5.66 0.76
N ASP A 27 -5.06 -5.33 1.93
CA ASP A 27 -5.80 -5.06 3.18
C ASP A 27 -6.66 -6.25 3.65
N ILE A 28 -6.20 -7.48 3.36
CA ILE A 28 -6.85 -8.72 3.78
C ILE A 28 -6.11 -9.28 4.98
N LYS A 29 -6.84 -9.54 6.06
CA LYS A 29 -6.29 -10.17 7.25
C LYS A 29 -6.20 -11.68 7.06
N ALA A 30 -5.00 -12.17 6.77
CA ALA A 30 -4.74 -13.60 6.55
C ALA A 30 -5.31 -14.53 7.64
N PRO A 31 -5.29 -14.21 8.95
CA PRO A 31 -5.91 -15.04 9.97
C PRO A 31 -7.41 -15.25 9.77
N GLU A 32 -8.14 -14.28 9.22
CA GLU A 32 -9.57 -14.42 8.97
C GLU A 32 -9.88 -15.46 7.88
N LEU A 33 -8.98 -15.63 6.89
CA LEU A 33 -9.10 -16.62 5.83
C LEU A 33 -8.68 -18.02 6.26
N PHE A 34 -7.69 -18.14 7.14
CA PHE A 34 -7.03 -19.42 7.45
C PHE A 34 -7.32 -19.95 8.86
N ASN A 35 -8.09 -19.25 9.67
CA ASN A 35 -8.48 -19.73 11.00
C ASN A 35 -9.71 -20.66 10.93
N VAL A 36 -9.62 -21.68 10.10
CA VAL A 36 -10.66 -22.72 9.93
C VAL A 36 -10.06 -24.11 10.17
N PRO A 37 -10.85 -25.07 10.67
CA PRO A 37 -10.34 -26.40 11.06
C PRO A 37 -9.56 -27.10 9.93
N VAL A 38 -10.05 -27.04 8.71
CA VAL A 38 -9.41 -27.63 7.52
C VAL A 38 -8.02 -27.04 7.26
N ALA A 39 -7.86 -25.71 7.40
CA ALA A 39 -6.57 -25.05 7.21
C ALA A 39 -5.55 -25.49 8.27
N GLN A 40 -6.00 -25.61 9.52
CA GLN A 40 -5.17 -26.06 10.64
C GLN A 40 -4.71 -27.51 10.46
N GLU A 41 -5.61 -28.40 10.05
CA GLU A 41 -5.31 -29.81 9.79
C GLU A 41 -4.30 -29.97 8.64
N LEU A 42 -4.53 -29.29 7.51
CA LEU A 42 -3.62 -29.31 6.38
C LEU A 42 -2.24 -28.73 6.74
N SER A 43 -2.22 -27.65 7.51
CA SER A 43 -0.98 -27.03 7.98
C SER A 43 -0.19 -27.99 8.89
N TYR A 44 -0.85 -28.70 9.79
CA TYR A 44 -0.20 -29.70 10.63
C TYR A 44 0.39 -30.85 9.81
N LYS A 45 -0.36 -31.38 8.84
CA LYS A 45 0.09 -32.48 7.98
C LYS A 45 1.17 -32.06 6.96
N SER A 46 1.27 -30.78 6.61
CA SER A 46 2.14 -30.28 5.53
C SER A 46 3.63 -30.60 5.67
N VAL A 47 4.10 -30.95 6.86
CA VAL A 47 5.51 -31.29 7.13
C VAL A 47 5.76 -32.80 7.23
N GLN A 48 4.73 -33.62 7.09
CA GLN A 48 4.83 -35.07 7.23
C GLN A 48 5.24 -35.74 5.92
N SER A 49 4.78 -35.25 4.77
CA SER A 49 5.15 -35.73 3.46
C SER A 49 5.13 -34.66 2.40
N MET A 50 5.82 -34.88 1.28
CA MET A 50 5.78 -33.97 0.12
C MET A 50 4.36 -33.85 -0.45
N MET A 51 3.59 -34.94 -0.47
CA MET A 51 2.23 -34.94 -0.97
C MET A 51 1.31 -34.08 -0.09
N ASP A 52 1.47 -34.13 1.22
CA ASP A 52 0.71 -33.32 2.17
C ASP A 52 1.13 -31.85 2.09
N PHE A 53 2.41 -31.59 1.87
CA PHE A 53 2.90 -30.24 1.60
C PHE A 53 2.24 -29.64 0.34
N ILE A 54 2.18 -30.38 -0.76
CA ILE A 54 1.55 -29.94 -2.02
C ILE A 54 0.05 -29.68 -1.80
N ARG A 55 -0.66 -30.55 -1.09
CA ARG A 55 -2.08 -30.35 -0.76
C ARG A 55 -2.32 -29.08 0.04
N TRP A 56 -1.52 -28.87 1.08
CA TRP A 56 -1.57 -27.66 1.89
C TRP A 56 -1.22 -26.41 1.09
N ALA A 57 -0.17 -26.44 0.27
CA ALA A 57 0.24 -25.30 -0.56
C ALA A 57 -0.84 -24.91 -1.57
N ASN A 58 -1.45 -25.90 -2.24
CA ASN A 58 -2.57 -25.66 -3.15
C ASN A 58 -3.77 -25.06 -2.42
N TYR A 59 -4.12 -25.56 -1.25
CA TYR A 59 -5.17 -24.99 -0.43
C TYR A 59 -4.87 -23.53 -0.04
N LEU A 60 -3.66 -23.28 0.47
CA LEU A 60 -3.22 -21.94 0.87
C LEU A 60 -3.31 -20.94 -0.30
N ILE A 61 -2.78 -21.31 -1.45
CA ILE A 61 -2.75 -20.46 -2.64
C ILE A 61 -4.16 -20.22 -3.17
N SER A 62 -4.98 -21.27 -3.35
CA SER A 62 -6.35 -21.13 -3.88
C SER A 62 -7.25 -20.29 -2.96
N THR A 63 -7.13 -20.47 -1.65
CA THR A 63 -7.89 -19.67 -0.67
C THR A 63 -7.45 -18.22 -0.69
N ALA A 64 -6.15 -17.94 -0.79
CA ALA A 64 -5.62 -16.59 -0.91
C ALA A 64 -6.12 -15.90 -2.20
N PHE A 65 -6.06 -16.60 -3.34
CA PHE A 65 -6.58 -16.07 -4.61
C PHE A 65 -8.08 -15.78 -4.54
N SER A 66 -8.87 -16.67 -3.98
CA SER A 66 -10.32 -16.45 -3.79
C SER A 66 -10.59 -15.23 -2.93
N GLY A 67 -9.84 -15.03 -1.84
CA GLY A 67 -9.93 -13.84 -1.00
C GLY A 67 -9.58 -12.55 -1.74
N LEU A 68 -8.51 -12.57 -2.53
CA LEU A 68 -8.11 -11.44 -3.38
C LEU A 68 -9.17 -11.09 -4.43
N GLU A 69 -9.72 -12.09 -5.12
CA GLU A 69 -10.80 -11.88 -6.10
C GLU A 69 -12.07 -11.29 -5.47
N GLN A 70 -12.50 -11.81 -4.32
CA GLN A 70 -13.66 -11.29 -3.61
C GLN A 70 -13.45 -9.84 -3.18
N THR A 71 -12.29 -9.53 -2.61
CA THR A 71 -11.95 -8.16 -2.22
C THR A 71 -11.88 -7.23 -3.43
N ALA A 72 -11.28 -7.66 -4.54
CA ALA A 72 -11.23 -6.88 -5.77
C ALA A 72 -12.61 -6.61 -6.37
N LYS A 73 -13.55 -7.56 -6.28
CA LYS A 73 -14.94 -7.39 -6.72
C LYS A 73 -15.75 -6.46 -5.80
N GLN A 74 -15.43 -6.43 -4.51
CA GLN A 74 -16.13 -5.60 -3.51
C GLN A 74 -15.57 -4.19 -3.38
N GLN A 75 -14.35 -3.93 -3.89
CA GLN A 75 -13.75 -2.60 -3.80
C GLN A 75 -14.55 -1.56 -4.57
N THR A 76 -14.88 -0.47 -3.86
CA THR A 76 -15.45 0.72 -4.50
C THR A 76 -14.44 1.36 -5.45
N ILE A 77 -14.93 2.16 -6.39
CA ILE A 77 -14.05 2.90 -7.30
C ILE A 77 -13.08 3.80 -6.54
N SER A 78 -13.51 4.39 -5.43
CA SER A 78 -12.66 5.22 -4.58
C SER A 78 -11.52 4.46 -3.93
N GLN A 79 -11.75 3.23 -3.47
CA GLN A 79 -10.70 2.37 -2.91
C GLN A 79 -9.66 1.99 -3.96
N LYS A 80 -10.12 1.68 -5.20
CA LYS A 80 -9.22 1.40 -6.32
C LYS A 80 -8.36 2.63 -6.67
N VAL A 81 -8.98 3.81 -6.70
CA VAL A 81 -8.30 5.09 -6.93
C VAL A 81 -7.31 5.42 -5.83
N HIS A 82 -7.64 5.19 -4.56
CA HIS A 82 -6.69 5.37 -3.47
C HIS A 82 -5.44 4.48 -3.61
N ARG A 83 -5.64 3.22 -4.03
CA ARG A 83 -4.52 2.33 -4.32
C ARG A 83 -3.67 2.86 -5.47
N TYR A 84 -4.29 3.28 -6.55
CA TYR A 84 -3.60 3.86 -7.71
C TYR A 84 -2.79 5.10 -7.33
N ILE A 85 -3.36 6.03 -6.55
CA ILE A 85 -2.63 7.20 -6.03
C ILE A 85 -1.42 6.77 -5.22
N ARG A 86 -1.56 5.79 -4.34
CA ARG A 86 -0.46 5.28 -3.52
C ARG A 86 0.69 4.71 -4.35
N ASP A 87 0.35 4.01 -5.42
CA ASP A 87 1.34 3.31 -6.24
C ASP A 87 1.98 4.25 -7.30
N HIS A 88 1.30 5.36 -7.67
CA HIS A 88 1.71 6.28 -8.74
C HIS A 88 1.86 7.76 -8.30
N TYR A 89 1.86 8.07 -7.00
CA TYR A 89 1.85 9.45 -6.50
C TYR A 89 3.01 10.32 -6.99
N SER A 90 4.16 9.74 -7.27
CA SER A 90 5.36 10.44 -7.77
C SER A 90 5.28 10.77 -9.28
N GLU A 91 4.36 10.16 -10.00
CA GLU A 91 4.17 10.36 -11.42
C GLU A 91 3.24 11.55 -11.70
N ASN A 92 3.19 12.00 -12.96
CA ASN A 92 2.27 13.06 -13.36
C ASN A 92 0.84 12.51 -13.51
N ILE A 93 0.18 12.26 -12.38
CA ILE A 93 -1.21 11.80 -12.35
C ILE A 93 -2.19 12.95 -12.09
N ASP A 94 -3.29 12.93 -12.82
CA ASP A 94 -4.41 13.85 -12.63
C ASP A 94 -5.76 13.11 -12.74
N ARG A 95 -6.86 13.89 -12.67
CA ARG A 95 -8.20 13.31 -12.77
C ARG A 95 -8.43 12.60 -14.11
N ASN A 96 -7.85 13.11 -15.20
CA ASN A 96 -8.09 12.55 -16.54
C ASN A 96 -7.32 11.24 -16.71
N SER A 97 -6.03 11.21 -16.35
CA SER A 97 -5.23 9.99 -16.43
C SER A 97 -5.77 8.87 -15.54
N ILE A 98 -6.25 9.20 -14.35
CA ILE A 98 -6.87 8.20 -13.46
C ILE A 98 -8.21 7.73 -14.02
N ALA A 99 -9.03 8.61 -14.59
CA ALA A 99 -10.30 8.20 -15.19
C ALA A 99 -10.11 7.29 -16.42
N GLU A 100 -9.07 7.54 -17.21
CA GLU A 100 -8.67 6.70 -18.34
C GLU A 100 -8.25 5.29 -17.87
N GLU A 101 -7.45 5.19 -16.83
CA GLU A 101 -7.03 3.91 -16.24
C GLU A 101 -8.21 3.05 -15.78
N PHE A 102 -9.26 3.68 -15.24
CA PHE A 102 -10.45 2.96 -14.78
C PHE A 102 -11.59 2.91 -15.79
N TYR A 103 -11.37 3.34 -17.05
CA TYR A 103 -12.35 3.32 -18.12
C TYR A 103 -13.67 4.03 -17.76
N VAL A 104 -13.57 5.17 -17.08
CA VAL A 104 -14.72 6.00 -16.69
C VAL A 104 -14.53 7.45 -17.13
N SER A 105 -15.62 8.23 -17.20
CA SER A 105 -15.46 9.66 -17.48
C SER A 105 -14.86 10.40 -16.29
N PRO A 106 -14.01 11.44 -16.52
CA PRO A 106 -13.43 12.26 -15.46
C PRO A 106 -14.48 12.91 -14.55
N GLU A 107 -15.61 13.32 -15.09
CA GLU A 107 -16.74 13.91 -14.37
C GLU A 107 -17.39 12.91 -13.43
N TYR A 108 -17.64 11.70 -13.91
CA TYR A 108 -18.18 10.60 -13.10
C TYR A 108 -17.22 10.25 -11.96
N LEU A 109 -15.95 10.04 -12.29
CA LEU A 109 -14.93 9.73 -11.29
C LEU A 109 -14.87 10.79 -10.20
N GLY A 110 -14.80 12.07 -10.58
CA GLY A 110 -14.72 13.18 -9.61
C GLY A 110 -15.95 13.26 -8.70
N LYS A 111 -17.16 13.04 -9.25
CA LYS A 111 -18.40 13.04 -8.47
C LYS A 111 -18.47 11.88 -7.48
N VAL A 112 -18.19 10.66 -7.95
CA VAL A 112 -18.23 9.45 -7.11
C VAL A 112 -17.18 9.54 -6.02
N TYR A 113 -15.93 9.86 -6.38
CA TYR A 113 -14.83 9.97 -5.43
C TYR A 113 -15.12 10.99 -4.33
N LYS A 114 -15.60 12.21 -4.69
CA LYS A 114 -15.96 13.24 -3.72
C LYS A 114 -17.12 12.82 -2.83
N ARG A 115 -18.12 12.12 -3.38
CA ARG A 115 -19.27 11.62 -2.60
C ARG A 115 -18.83 10.58 -1.56
N GLU A 116 -17.91 9.67 -1.93
CA GLU A 116 -17.49 8.55 -1.08
C GLU A 116 -16.41 8.97 -0.07
N THR A 117 -15.52 9.92 -0.43
CA THR A 117 -14.38 10.31 0.41
C THR A 117 -14.51 11.68 1.09
N GLY A 118 -15.47 12.49 0.62
CA GLY A 118 -15.63 13.89 1.06
C GLY A 118 -14.62 14.85 0.45
N LYS A 119 -13.59 14.36 -0.27
CA LYS A 119 -12.48 15.16 -0.81
C LYS A 119 -12.45 15.13 -2.34
N SER A 120 -11.85 16.18 -2.95
CA SER A 120 -11.55 16.12 -4.38
C SER A 120 -10.36 15.17 -4.65
N LEU A 121 -10.31 14.61 -5.86
CA LEU A 121 -9.19 13.77 -6.29
C LEU A 121 -7.85 14.53 -6.20
N LYS A 122 -7.84 15.81 -6.62
CA LYS A 122 -6.67 16.68 -6.57
C LYS A 122 -6.18 16.89 -5.13
N ASP A 123 -7.10 17.11 -4.19
CA ASP A 123 -6.73 17.26 -2.78
C ASP A 123 -6.16 15.96 -2.21
N SER A 124 -6.74 14.82 -2.54
CA SER A 124 -6.25 13.51 -2.09
C SER A 124 -4.85 13.17 -2.63
N ILE A 125 -4.58 13.46 -3.90
CA ILE A 125 -3.24 13.31 -4.48
C ILE A 125 -2.24 14.21 -3.76
N SER A 126 -2.61 15.50 -3.59
CA SER A 126 -1.73 16.47 -2.93
C SER A 126 -1.46 16.10 -1.47
N GLU A 127 -2.48 15.70 -0.74
CA GLU A 127 -2.37 15.27 0.66
C GLU A 127 -1.44 14.05 0.81
N TYR A 128 -1.59 13.05 -0.07
CA TYR A 128 -0.74 11.86 -0.08
C TYR A 128 0.72 12.22 -0.38
N ARG A 129 0.97 13.06 -1.39
CA ARG A 129 2.31 13.57 -1.72
C ARG A 129 2.95 14.32 -0.55
N ILE A 130 2.18 15.17 0.14
CA ILE A 130 2.67 15.89 1.32
C ILE A 130 2.99 14.93 2.47
N GLN A 131 2.18 13.90 2.68
CA GLN A 131 2.48 12.88 3.68
C GLN A 131 3.81 12.17 3.37
N LYS A 132 4.04 11.80 2.11
CA LYS A 132 5.32 11.21 1.68
C LYS A 132 6.49 12.19 1.78
N ALA A 133 6.26 13.46 1.48
CA ALA A 133 7.29 14.50 1.68
C ALA A 133 7.71 14.63 3.14
N LYS A 134 6.78 14.53 4.10
CA LYS A 134 7.10 14.53 5.53
C LYS A 134 8.04 13.38 5.90
N GLU A 135 7.78 12.18 5.38
CA GLU A 135 8.64 11.01 5.61
C GLU A 135 10.06 11.23 5.04
N LEU A 136 10.17 11.77 3.82
CA LEU A 136 11.47 12.06 3.18
C LEU A 136 12.24 13.20 3.86
N LEU A 137 11.53 14.18 4.43
CA LEU A 137 12.15 15.29 5.16
C LEU A 137 12.83 14.88 6.47
N LEU A 138 12.54 13.67 6.99
CA LEU A 138 13.25 13.08 8.12
C LEU A 138 14.67 12.63 7.74
N THR A 139 14.92 12.38 6.45
CA THR A 139 16.25 11.94 5.98
C THR A 139 17.23 13.12 6.03
N PRO A 140 18.37 12.99 6.72
CA PRO A 140 19.39 14.03 6.77
C PRO A 140 19.94 14.38 5.37
N ASN A 141 20.27 15.65 5.17
CA ASN A 141 20.95 16.16 3.98
C ASN A 141 20.21 16.08 2.62
N VAL A 142 18.96 15.63 2.57
CA VAL A 142 18.15 15.69 1.35
C VAL A 142 17.71 17.13 1.10
N ARG A 143 17.87 17.64 -0.12
CA ARG A 143 17.42 19.00 -0.48
C ARG A 143 15.91 19.04 -0.59
N ILE A 144 15.29 20.08 -0.05
CA ILE A 144 13.81 20.20 -0.04
C ILE A 144 13.25 20.25 -1.47
N GLY A 145 13.98 20.86 -2.42
CA GLY A 145 13.61 20.83 -3.83
C GLY A 145 13.62 19.43 -4.44
N GLU A 146 14.57 18.59 -4.05
CA GLU A 146 14.63 17.18 -4.46
C GLU A 146 13.46 16.38 -3.88
N VAL A 147 13.11 16.62 -2.61
CA VAL A 147 11.91 16.02 -1.99
C VAL A 147 10.65 16.39 -2.78
N ALA A 148 10.49 17.68 -3.16
CA ALA A 148 9.35 18.11 -3.96
C ALA A 148 9.23 17.32 -5.27
N MET A 149 10.32 17.16 -6.00
CA MET A 149 10.35 16.40 -7.26
C MET A 149 10.09 14.91 -7.04
N GLN A 150 10.71 14.30 -6.02
CA GLN A 150 10.52 12.88 -5.71
C GLN A 150 9.07 12.52 -5.37
N VAL A 151 8.33 13.46 -4.77
CA VAL A 151 6.91 13.24 -4.47
C VAL A 151 5.96 13.72 -5.57
N GLY A 152 6.47 14.10 -6.75
CA GLY A 152 5.69 14.41 -7.93
C GLY A 152 5.20 15.87 -8.03
N PHE A 153 5.86 16.84 -7.40
CA PHE A 153 5.59 18.25 -7.63
C PHE A 153 6.59 18.86 -8.62
N ASP A 154 6.10 19.33 -9.75
CA ASP A 154 6.92 20.01 -10.78
C ASP A 154 7.36 21.41 -10.37
N SER A 155 6.66 22.06 -9.43
CA SER A 155 6.94 23.41 -8.96
C SER A 155 7.21 23.44 -7.47
N PHE A 156 8.40 23.88 -7.09
CA PHE A 156 8.78 24.08 -5.69
C PHE A 156 7.87 25.09 -4.97
N THR A 157 7.47 26.16 -5.65
CA THR A 157 6.57 27.17 -5.08
C THR A 157 5.20 26.58 -4.77
N TYR A 158 4.66 25.77 -5.70
CA TYR A 158 3.39 25.09 -5.49
C TYR A 158 3.51 24.04 -4.38
N PHE A 159 4.59 23.25 -4.36
CA PHE A 159 4.88 22.33 -3.26
C PHE A 159 4.89 23.03 -1.90
N SER A 160 5.65 24.12 -1.75
CA SER A 160 5.74 24.86 -0.49
C SER A 160 4.38 25.39 -0.01
N THR A 161 3.55 25.88 -0.95
CA THR A 161 2.20 26.35 -0.67
C THR A 161 1.31 25.20 -0.18
N MET A 162 1.34 24.06 -0.87
CA MET A 162 0.57 22.89 -0.50
C MET A 162 1.06 22.27 0.82
N PHE A 163 2.38 22.23 1.02
CA PHE A 163 2.94 21.73 2.27
C PHE A 163 2.48 22.56 3.46
N LYS A 164 2.55 23.91 3.35
CA LYS A 164 2.05 24.80 4.39
C LYS A 164 0.54 24.67 4.60
N LYS A 165 -0.24 24.48 3.52
CA LYS A 165 -1.70 24.25 3.60
C LYS A 165 -2.04 23.03 4.45
N TYR A 166 -1.30 21.92 4.29
CA TYR A 166 -1.61 20.65 4.96
C TYR A 166 -0.90 20.46 6.31
N THR A 167 0.20 21.17 6.57
CA THR A 167 0.99 21.00 7.81
C THR A 167 0.98 22.21 8.73
N GLY A 168 0.52 23.36 8.23
CA GLY A 168 0.54 24.63 8.96
C GLY A 168 1.87 25.38 8.85
N VAL A 169 2.97 24.73 8.46
CA VAL A 169 4.33 25.30 8.39
C VAL A 169 4.97 25.05 7.03
N THR A 170 5.99 25.83 6.68
CA THR A 170 6.76 25.59 5.46
C THR A 170 7.63 24.34 5.57
N PRO A 171 8.06 23.73 4.45
CA PRO A 171 8.97 22.57 4.49
C PRO A 171 10.28 22.84 5.24
N ASN A 172 10.80 24.07 5.15
CA ASN A 172 12.01 24.50 5.87
C ASN A 172 11.78 24.57 7.40
N GLU A 173 10.67 25.16 7.82
CA GLU A 173 10.29 25.24 9.23
C GLU A 173 10.03 23.83 9.79
N TYR A 174 9.34 23.00 9.04
CA TYR A 174 9.08 21.60 9.42
C TYR A 174 10.37 20.85 9.69
N ARG A 175 11.35 20.93 8.79
CA ARG A 175 12.67 20.29 8.99
C ARG A 175 13.44 20.86 10.18
N LYS A 176 13.39 22.19 10.41
CA LYS A 176 14.03 22.82 11.56
C LYS A 176 13.47 22.31 12.88
N ASN A 177 12.15 22.19 12.96
CA ASN A 177 11.48 21.71 14.17
C ASN A 177 11.88 20.26 14.50
N LEU A 178 11.98 19.39 13.50
CA LEU A 178 12.47 18.01 13.69
C LEU A 178 13.89 17.94 14.24
N ASN A 179 14.79 18.85 13.82
CA ASN A 179 16.18 18.88 14.29
C ASN A 179 16.34 19.47 15.71
N VAL A 180 15.33 20.13 16.23
CA VAL A 180 15.30 20.62 17.62
C VAL A 180 14.92 19.48 18.56
N ASP A 181 13.91 18.71 18.22
CA ASP A 181 13.42 17.58 19.03
C ASP A 181 14.47 16.44 19.20
N THR A 182 15.40 16.31 18.25
CA THR A 182 16.49 15.31 18.30
C THR A 182 17.73 15.76 19.11
N LYS A 183 17.77 16.97 19.65
CA LYS A 183 18.90 17.49 20.44
C LYS A 183 18.60 17.58 21.94
N GLU A 184 17.39 17.23 22.36
CA GLU A 184 16.98 17.26 23.78
C GLU A 184 16.92 15.86 24.43
N GLU A 185 17.37 14.80 23.72
CA GLU A 185 17.66 13.47 24.27
C GLU A 185 19.18 13.23 24.35
#